data_4953d3a1b407e9ebd7596f63d35dfdc7
#
_entry.id   4953d3a1b407e9ebd7596f63d35dfdc7
#
_cell.length_a   1.000
_cell.length_b   1.000
_cell.length_c   1.000
_cell.angle_alpha   90.00
_cell.angle_beta   90.00
_cell.angle_gamma   90.00
#
_symmetry.space_group_name_H-M   'P 1'
#
loop_
_entity.id
_entity.type
_entity.pdbx_description
1 polymer ?
#
loop_
_entity_poly.entity_id
_entity_poly.type
_entity_poly.pdbx_seq_one_letter_code
_entity_poly.pdbx_strand_id
1 'polypeptide(L)'
;MSTTTQTAVPAQAASLASSTAFRTFATVFAIATPVIYVTCEMANIPLFTYHPGTGNMNFGWAPAVKDEGPAMHWYGWTVNTLVGAGIIGGLATTLPENLTRKIPLALIWIVPLVCVPILIYGLRFYWRW
;
A
#
# COMPACT_ATOMS: atom_id res chain seq x y z
N MET A 1 21.05 -40.53 -11.26
CA MET A 1 21.61 -39.64 -10.22
C MET A 1 21.19 -38.21 -10.55
N SER A 2 20.12 -37.72 -9.94
CA SER A 2 19.64 -36.34 -10.16
C SER A 2 20.23 -35.45 -9.10
N THR A 3 21.19 -34.62 -9.49
CA THR A 3 21.78 -33.57 -8.65
C THR A 3 20.80 -32.41 -8.55
N THR A 4 20.08 -32.32 -7.45
CA THR A 4 19.23 -31.17 -7.13
C THR A 4 20.17 -30.00 -6.79
N THR A 5 20.32 -29.08 -7.73
CA THR A 5 21.05 -27.81 -7.50
C THR A 5 20.19 -26.96 -6.56
N GLN A 6 20.47 -27.03 -5.26
CA GLN A 6 19.91 -26.12 -4.28
C GLN A 6 20.50 -24.73 -4.54
N THR A 7 19.70 -23.82 -5.11
CA THR A 7 20.08 -22.42 -5.28
C THR A 7 20.20 -21.81 -3.89
N ALA A 8 21.41 -21.61 -3.43
CA ALA A 8 21.69 -20.96 -2.15
C ALA A 8 21.16 -19.52 -2.21
N VAL A 9 20.18 -19.21 -1.37
CA VAL A 9 19.72 -17.82 -1.15
C VAL A 9 20.95 -17.03 -0.67
N PRO A 10 21.30 -15.91 -1.32
CA PRO A 10 22.49 -15.15 -0.94
C PRO A 10 22.41 -14.76 0.54
N ALA A 11 23.47 -15.01 1.29
CA ALA A 11 23.55 -14.79 2.75
C ALA A 11 23.14 -13.38 3.19
N GLN A 12 23.28 -12.40 2.30
CA GLN A 12 22.88 -10.99 2.50
C GLN A 12 21.36 -10.81 2.57
N ALA A 13 20.60 -11.55 1.76
CA ALA A 13 19.12 -11.52 1.81
C ALA A 13 18.59 -12.17 3.09
N ALA A 14 19.25 -13.24 3.56
CA ALA A 14 18.90 -13.87 4.84
C ALA A 14 19.17 -12.94 6.03
N SER A 15 20.23 -12.12 5.99
CA SER A 15 20.55 -11.16 7.06
C SER A 15 19.56 -10.01 7.15
N LEU A 16 19.03 -9.49 6.03
CA LEU A 16 18.01 -8.43 6.00
C LEU A 16 16.68 -8.93 6.56
N ALA A 17 16.23 -10.11 6.15
CA ALA A 17 14.99 -10.70 6.63
C ALA A 17 15.00 -11.00 8.14
N SER A 18 16.17 -11.24 8.74
CA SER A 18 16.34 -11.45 10.17
C SER A 18 16.46 -10.15 10.97
N SER A 19 16.66 -9.00 10.33
CA SER A 19 16.77 -7.70 10.97
C SER A 19 15.45 -7.29 11.65
N THR A 20 15.51 -6.93 12.93
CA THR A 20 14.35 -6.43 13.69
C THR A 20 13.76 -5.19 13.04
N ALA A 21 14.61 -4.27 12.55
CA ALA A 21 14.16 -3.06 11.86
C ALA A 21 13.36 -3.38 10.60
N PHE A 22 13.86 -4.32 9.78
CA PHE A 22 13.14 -4.74 8.58
C PHE A 22 11.79 -5.41 8.89
N ARG A 23 11.76 -6.28 9.91
CA ARG A 23 10.51 -6.92 10.36
C ARG A 23 9.50 -5.88 10.84
N THR A 24 9.94 -4.91 11.63
CA THR A 24 9.09 -3.81 12.11
C THR A 24 8.55 -2.99 10.94
N PHE A 25 9.45 -2.57 10.02
CA PHE A 25 9.06 -1.86 8.81
C PHE A 25 8.00 -2.64 8.02
N ALA A 26 8.28 -3.89 7.68
CA ALA A 26 7.39 -4.71 6.86
C ALA A 26 6.03 -4.93 7.52
N THR A 27 5.99 -5.18 8.84
CA THR A 27 4.75 -5.37 9.59
C THR A 27 3.90 -4.09 9.59
N VAL A 28 4.50 -2.96 9.93
CA VAL A 28 3.79 -1.67 10.00
C VAL A 28 3.36 -1.21 8.60
N PHE A 29 4.23 -1.36 7.61
CA PHE A 29 3.92 -1.07 6.21
C PHE A 29 2.71 -1.88 5.72
N ALA A 30 2.69 -3.20 5.97
CA ALA A 30 1.60 -4.08 5.55
C ALA A 30 0.26 -3.74 6.22
N ILE A 31 0.28 -3.28 7.48
CA ILE A 31 -0.92 -2.86 8.20
C ILE A 31 -1.37 -1.46 7.73
N ALA A 32 -0.45 -0.52 7.56
CA ALA A 32 -0.76 0.85 7.18
C ALA A 32 -1.28 0.97 5.75
N THR A 33 -0.74 0.18 4.82
CA THR A 33 -1.09 0.23 3.39
C THR A 33 -2.59 0.15 3.13
N PRO A 34 -3.33 -0.88 3.54
CA PRO A 34 -4.77 -0.96 3.26
C PRO A 34 -5.57 0.15 3.97
N VAL A 35 -5.16 0.56 5.17
CA VAL A 35 -5.83 1.63 5.91
C VAL A 35 -5.70 2.97 5.20
N ILE A 36 -4.49 3.32 4.76
CA ILE A 36 -4.26 4.58 4.04
C ILE A 36 -4.98 4.56 2.70
N TYR A 37 -4.96 3.43 1.97
CA TYR A 37 -5.65 3.32 0.69
C TYR A 37 -7.15 3.55 0.83
N VAL A 38 -7.80 2.88 1.79
CA VAL A 38 -9.23 3.08 2.09
C VAL A 38 -9.51 4.54 2.46
N THR A 39 -8.65 5.14 3.27
CA THR A 39 -8.80 6.53 3.69
C THR A 39 -8.70 7.48 2.49
N CYS A 40 -7.71 7.29 1.62
CA CYS A 40 -7.53 8.10 0.41
C CYS A 40 -8.70 7.96 -0.57
N GLU A 41 -9.22 6.74 -0.73
CA GLU A 41 -10.38 6.46 -1.59
C GLU A 41 -11.64 7.11 -1.01
N MET A 42 -11.97 6.87 0.26
CA MET A 42 -13.19 7.41 0.89
C MET A 42 -13.19 8.93 1.01
N ALA A 43 -12.03 9.51 1.28
CA ALA A 43 -11.87 10.97 1.36
C ALA A 43 -11.62 11.62 -0.01
N ASN A 44 -11.44 10.81 -1.06
CA ASN A 44 -11.11 11.22 -2.43
C ASN A 44 -9.89 12.15 -2.48
N ILE A 45 -8.79 11.74 -1.86
CA ILE A 45 -7.54 12.49 -1.75
C ILE A 45 -6.45 11.80 -2.60
N PRO A 46 -6.44 11.93 -3.94
CA PRO A 46 -5.35 11.44 -4.77
C PRO A 46 -4.15 12.40 -4.71
N LEU A 47 -2.93 11.87 -4.82
CA LEU A 47 -1.74 12.72 -5.01
C LEU A 47 -1.78 13.42 -6.37
N PHE A 48 -2.30 12.71 -7.36
CA PHE A 48 -2.52 13.24 -8.70
C PHE A 48 -3.69 12.51 -9.35
N THR A 49 -4.26 13.14 -10.38
CA THR A 49 -5.28 12.57 -11.27
C THR A 49 -4.66 12.39 -12.65
N TYR A 50 -4.80 11.21 -13.23
CA TYR A 50 -4.33 10.90 -14.58
C TYR A 50 -5.50 10.87 -15.58
N HIS A 51 -5.32 11.51 -16.74
CA HIS A 51 -6.27 11.55 -17.84
C HIS A 51 -5.71 10.78 -19.05
N PRO A 52 -6.17 9.56 -19.31
CA PRO A 52 -5.57 8.67 -20.32
C PRO A 52 -5.80 9.14 -21.75
N GLY A 53 -6.85 9.93 -22.04
CA GLY A 53 -7.14 10.42 -23.39
C GLY A 53 -6.09 11.38 -23.93
N THR A 54 -5.44 12.15 -23.06
CA THR A 54 -4.39 13.12 -23.41
C THR A 54 -3.04 12.80 -22.82
N GLY A 55 -2.97 11.84 -21.84
CA GLY A 55 -1.78 11.58 -21.06
C GLY A 55 -1.49 12.66 -20.00
N ASN A 56 -2.41 13.58 -19.77
CA ASN A 56 -2.22 14.65 -18.78
C ASN A 56 -2.25 14.13 -17.35
N MET A 57 -1.47 14.79 -16.49
CA MET A 57 -1.40 14.50 -15.05
C MET A 57 -1.57 15.81 -14.28
N ASN A 58 -2.60 15.87 -13.44
CA ASN A 58 -2.88 17.01 -12.57
C ASN A 58 -2.60 16.65 -11.12
N PHE A 59 -1.87 17.49 -10.39
CA PHE A 59 -1.65 17.30 -8.96
C PHE A 59 -2.96 17.43 -8.18
N GLY A 60 -3.18 16.52 -7.24
CA GLY A 60 -4.40 16.45 -6.46
C GLY A 60 -5.59 15.90 -7.25
N TRP A 61 -6.77 16.20 -6.74
CA TRP A 61 -8.03 15.80 -7.37
C TRP A 61 -8.36 16.73 -8.55
N ALA A 62 -8.71 16.14 -9.69
CA ALA A 62 -9.22 16.84 -10.85
C ALA A 62 -10.45 16.11 -11.42
N PRO A 63 -11.50 16.84 -11.90
CA PRO A 63 -12.66 16.22 -12.51
C PRO A 63 -12.33 15.63 -13.88
N ALA A 64 -13.20 14.73 -14.36
CA ALA A 64 -13.15 14.28 -15.76
C ALA A 64 -13.40 15.46 -16.69
N VAL A 65 -12.58 15.61 -17.73
CA VAL A 65 -12.68 16.66 -18.75
C VAL A 65 -13.10 16.01 -20.07
N LYS A 66 -13.97 16.70 -20.82
CA LYS A 66 -14.38 16.25 -22.14
C LYS A 66 -13.13 16.12 -23.03
N ASP A 67 -13.05 15.04 -23.77
CA ASP A 67 -11.94 14.69 -24.69
C ASP A 67 -10.62 14.26 -24.01
N GLU A 68 -10.51 14.30 -22.67
CA GLU A 68 -9.35 13.81 -21.93
C GLU A 68 -9.53 12.38 -21.36
N GLY A 69 -10.72 11.82 -21.53
CA GLY A 69 -11.08 10.53 -20.98
C GLY A 69 -11.44 10.57 -19.48
N PRO A 70 -11.59 9.40 -18.84
CA PRO A 70 -11.95 9.35 -17.43
C PRO A 70 -10.84 9.89 -16.52
N ALA A 71 -11.23 10.56 -15.43
CA ALA A 71 -10.30 10.97 -14.39
C ALA A 71 -9.90 9.75 -13.54
N MET A 72 -8.66 9.31 -13.64
CA MET A 72 -8.13 8.12 -12.95
C MET A 72 -7.45 8.52 -11.65
N HIS A 73 -8.21 8.53 -10.55
CA HIS A 73 -7.71 8.91 -9.21
C HIS A 73 -6.94 7.79 -8.50
N TRP A 74 -7.21 6.51 -8.84
CA TRP A 74 -6.64 5.36 -8.12
C TRP A 74 -5.11 5.29 -8.19
N TYR A 75 -4.48 5.81 -9.25
CA TYR A 75 -3.02 5.94 -9.32
C TYR A 75 -2.49 6.87 -8.23
N GLY A 76 -3.15 8.02 -8.06
CA GLY A 76 -2.80 8.98 -7.01
C GLY A 76 -3.04 8.43 -5.60
N TRP A 77 -4.12 7.67 -5.37
CA TRP A 77 -4.37 6.98 -4.10
C TRP A 77 -3.30 5.92 -3.81
N THR A 78 -2.91 5.15 -4.83
CA THR A 78 -1.86 4.14 -4.70
C THR A 78 -0.52 4.76 -4.30
N VAL A 79 -0.13 5.86 -4.95
CA VAL A 79 1.12 6.55 -4.63
C VAL A 79 1.07 7.15 -3.23
N ASN A 80 -0.02 7.83 -2.84
CA ASN A 80 -0.21 8.32 -1.47
C ASN A 80 -0.06 7.19 -0.45
N THR A 81 -0.64 6.05 -0.75
CA THR A 81 -0.60 4.87 0.12
C THR A 81 0.81 4.35 0.30
N LEU A 82 1.54 4.15 -0.78
CA LEU A 82 2.91 3.61 -0.73
C LEU A 82 3.86 4.56 -0.01
N VAL A 83 3.77 5.86 -0.32
CA VAL A 83 4.58 6.89 0.33
C VAL A 83 4.22 7.00 1.82
N GLY A 84 2.94 7.11 2.14
CA GLY A 84 2.48 7.23 3.52
C GLY A 84 2.83 6.00 4.37
N ALA A 85 2.56 4.79 3.86
CA ALA A 85 2.92 3.56 4.53
C ALA A 85 4.44 3.40 4.67
N GLY A 86 5.21 3.82 3.67
CA GLY A 86 6.68 3.83 3.71
C GLY A 86 7.22 4.75 4.80
N ILE A 87 6.66 5.96 4.91
CA ILE A 87 7.04 6.92 5.97
C ILE A 87 6.69 6.36 7.35
N ILE A 88 5.46 5.87 7.55
CA ILE A 88 5.01 5.33 8.83
C ILE A 88 5.83 4.09 9.21
N GLY A 89 6.07 3.18 8.26
CA GLY A 89 6.91 2.01 8.44
C GLY A 89 8.36 2.37 8.79
N GLY A 90 8.93 3.37 8.09
CA GLY A 90 10.26 3.90 8.37
C GLY A 90 10.37 4.51 9.78
N LEU A 91 9.42 5.36 10.16
CA LEU A 91 9.37 5.93 11.51
C LEU A 91 9.19 4.86 12.59
N ALA A 92 8.43 3.80 12.31
CA ALA A 92 8.25 2.71 13.25
C ALA A 92 9.55 1.95 13.56
N THR A 93 10.53 1.97 12.67
CA THR A 93 11.85 1.33 12.94
C THR A 93 12.66 2.04 14.02
N THR A 94 12.34 3.31 14.33
CA THR A 94 12.98 4.07 15.39
C THR A 94 12.38 3.79 16.78
N LEU A 95 11.24 3.08 16.84
CA LEU A 95 10.59 2.73 18.09
C LEU A 95 11.39 1.61 18.82
N PRO A 96 11.38 1.63 20.17
CA PRO A 96 12.04 0.59 20.94
C PRO A 96 11.39 -0.78 20.69
N GLU A 97 12.21 -1.81 20.63
CA GLU A 97 11.82 -3.18 20.27
C GLU A 97 10.71 -3.75 21.17
N ASN A 98 10.67 -3.36 22.44
CA ASN A 98 9.63 -3.78 23.39
C ASN A 98 8.22 -3.33 22.98
N LEU A 99 8.09 -2.25 22.22
CA LEU A 99 6.81 -1.77 21.68
C LEU A 99 6.47 -2.50 20.38
N THR A 100 7.43 -2.62 19.47
CA THR A 100 7.21 -3.22 18.15
C THR A 100 6.92 -4.72 18.23
N ARG A 101 7.49 -5.41 19.20
CA ARG A 101 7.18 -6.84 19.49
C ARG A 101 5.74 -7.08 19.96
N LYS A 102 5.07 -6.07 20.49
CA LYS A 102 3.66 -6.18 20.94
C LYS A 102 2.66 -6.12 19.78
N ILE A 103 3.09 -5.75 18.57
CA ILE A 103 2.21 -5.70 17.40
C ILE A 103 1.87 -7.14 16.99
N PRO A 104 0.59 -7.56 17.09
CA PRO A 104 0.21 -8.91 16.71
C PRO A 104 0.39 -9.10 15.20
N LEU A 105 1.12 -10.12 14.79
CA LEU A 105 1.30 -10.45 13.35
C LEU A 105 -0.03 -10.76 12.65
N ALA A 106 -1.03 -11.18 13.39
CA ALA A 106 -2.39 -11.41 12.87
C ALA A 106 -2.98 -10.16 12.22
N LEU A 107 -2.59 -8.95 12.63
CA LEU A 107 -3.06 -7.69 12.03
C LEU A 107 -2.68 -7.55 10.56
N ILE A 108 -1.60 -8.17 10.10
CA ILE A 108 -1.20 -8.18 8.69
C ILE A 108 -2.29 -8.81 7.81
N TRP A 109 -3.08 -9.74 8.36
CA TRP A 109 -4.18 -10.39 7.65
C TRP A 109 -5.54 -9.80 7.99
N ILE A 110 -5.78 -9.51 9.26
CA ILE A 110 -7.08 -9.00 9.74
C ILE A 110 -7.38 -7.62 9.12
N VAL A 111 -6.40 -6.72 9.11
CA VAL A 111 -6.62 -5.35 8.62
C VAL A 111 -6.97 -5.32 7.14
N PRO A 112 -6.23 -5.96 6.21
CA PRO A 112 -6.63 -6.04 4.81
C PRO A 112 -8.00 -6.71 4.61
N LEU A 113 -8.30 -7.79 5.35
CA LEU A 113 -9.59 -8.47 5.25
C LEU A 113 -10.77 -7.57 5.67
N VAL A 114 -10.57 -6.67 6.63
CA VAL A 114 -11.59 -5.67 7.01
C VAL A 114 -11.67 -4.54 5.99
N CYS A 115 -10.54 -4.13 5.42
CA CYS A 115 -10.50 -3.06 4.41
C CYS A 115 -11.16 -3.45 3.09
N VAL A 116 -11.09 -4.72 2.66
CA VAL A 116 -11.69 -5.20 1.40
C VAL A 116 -13.19 -4.92 1.31
N PRO A 117 -14.06 -5.31 2.26
CA PRO A 117 -15.48 -5.00 2.17
C PRO A 117 -15.77 -3.49 2.23
N ILE A 118 -14.95 -2.71 2.92
CA ILE A 118 -15.09 -1.25 2.95
C ILE A 118 -14.81 -0.67 1.56
N LEU A 119 -13.75 -1.13 0.90
CA LEU A 119 -13.44 -0.74 -0.50
C LEU A 119 -14.54 -1.14 -1.46
N ILE A 120 -15.06 -2.37 -1.36
CA ILE A 120 -16.17 -2.83 -2.21
C ILE A 120 -17.39 -1.92 -2.02
N TYR A 121 -17.70 -1.54 -0.77
CA TYR A 121 -18.78 -0.61 -0.48
C TYR A 121 -18.51 0.79 -1.01
N GLY A 122 -17.31 1.34 -0.84
CA GLY A 122 -16.89 2.65 -1.35
C GLY A 122 -16.97 2.72 -2.88
N LEU A 123 -16.50 1.68 -3.54
CA LEU A 123 -16.47 1.58 -5.00
C LEU A 123 -17.82 1.16 -5.63
N ARG A 124 -18.89 0.99 -4.86
CA ARG A 124 -20.20 0.50 -5.36
C ARG A 124 -20.77 1.29 -6.54
N PHE A 125 -20.41 2.56 -6.69
CA PHE A 125 -20.86 3.38 -7.81
C PHE A 125 -20.27 2.96 -9.16
N TYR A 126 -19.13 2.26 -9.15
CA TYR A 126 -18.49 1.72 -10.34
C TYR A 126 -19.04 0.34 -10.73
N TRP A 127 -19.73 -0.35 -9.81
CA TRP A 127 -20.36 -1.64 -10.04
C TRP A 127 -21.82 -1.42 -10.46
N ARG A 128 -22.03 -0.99 -11.70
CA ARG A 128 -23.37 -0.96 -12.29
C ARG A 128 -23.65 -2.34 -12.89
N TRP A 129 -24.44 -3.10 -12.18
CA TRP A 129 -25.04 -4.34 -12.67
C TRP A 129 -26.30 -4.01 -13.44
#